data_b5e442625658740ff05350f0cd142fc3
#
_entry.id   b5e442625658740ff05350f0cd142fc3
#
_cell.length_a   1.000
_cell.length_b   1.000
_cell.length_c   1.000
_cell.angle_alpha   90.00
_cell.angle_beta   90.00
_cell.angle_gamma   90.00
#
_symmetry.space_group_name_H-M   'P 1'
#
loop_
_entity.id
_entity.type
_entity.pdbx_description
1 polymer ?
#
loop_
_entity_poly.entity_id
_entity_poly.type
_entity_poly.pdbx_seq_one_letter_code
_entity_poly.pdbx_strand_id
1 'polypeptide(L)'
;MSFDAAYAALKAQHLEDRVRRFPGSSATVALAAQELGTAEGAIAKTMALLGPDGPILVLAAGDRKIDGGSFKRTFHFKPKFVPGTDVEALVGHAPGGVCPFGRHDGIPVWLDRSLLSHAEVWPACGDVASGVRLTPEELYRAAGAVGWCEVTKSALAKAA
;
A
#
# COMPACT_ATOMS: atom_id res chain seq x y z
N MET A 1 16.98 -6.62 -4.78
CA MET A 1 16.21 -6.80 -3.55
C MET A 1 15.08 -5.78 -3.49
N SER A 2 13.96 -6.19 -2.95
CA SER A 2 12.76 -5.33 -2.91
C SER A 2 12.99 -4.01 -2.17
N PHE A 3 13.65 -4.07 -1.02
CA PHE A 3 13.95 -2.85 -0.27
C PHE A 3 14.81 -1.91 -1.11
N ASP A 4 15.84 -2.44 -1.75
CA ASP A 4 16.75 -1.61 -2.53
C ASP A 4 16.04 -0.92 -3.69
N ALA A 5 15.13 -1.63 -4.36
CA ALA A 5 14.35 -1.05 -5.45
C ALA A 5 13.43 0.06 -4.97
N ALA A 6 12.74 -0.18 -3.85
CA ALA A 6 11.85 0.83 -3.27
C ALA A 6 12.63 2.05 -2.78
N TYR A 7 13.75 1.80 -2.11
CA TYR A 7 14.60 2.87 -1.59
C TYR A 7 15.15 3.72 -2.74
N ALA A 8 15.61 3.09 -3.82
CA ALA A 8 16.13 3.80 -4.99
C ALA A 8 15.07 4.69 -5.61
N ALA A 9 13.83 4.20 -5.71
CA ALA A 9 12.74 4.99 -6.26
C ALA A 9 12.44 6.22 -5.40
N LEU A 10 12.49 6.07 -4.08
CA LEU A 10 12.28 7.18 -3.16
C LEU A 10 13.46 8.17 -3.20
N LYS A 11 14.68 7.66 -3.28
CA LYS A 11 15.88 8.51 -3.37
C LYS A 11 15.86 9.36 -4.62
N ALA A 12 15.38 8.81 -5.72
CA ALA A 12 15.25 9.55 -6.97
C ALA A 12 14.32 10.76 -6.84
N GLN A 13 13.45 10.74 -5.83
CA GLN A 13 12.52 11.83 -5.55
C GLN A 13 12.92 12.63 -4.29
N HIS A 14 14.13 12.40 -3.79
CA HIS A 14 14.66 13.08 -2.59
C HIS A 14 13.84 12.81 -1.32
N LEU A 15 13.31 11.59 -1.21
CA LEU A 15 12.49 11.17 -0.06
C LEU A 15 13.16 10.08 0.78
N GLU A 16 14.44 9.80 0.55
CA GLU A 16 15.13 8.73 1.28
C GLU A 16 15.21 8.97 2.78
N ASP A 17 15.19 10.22 3.22
CA ASP A 17 15.23 10.55 4.65
C ASP A 17 13.91 10.27 5.37
N ARG A 18 12.86 9.95 4.63
CA ARG A 18 11.57 9.56 5.19
C ARG A 18 11.51 8.06 5.50
N VAL A 19 12.48 7.30 5.04
CA VAL A 19 12.50 5.84 5.25
C VAL A 19 12.97 5.54 6.66
N ARG A 20 12.22 4.67 7.34
CA ARG A 20 12.57 4.20 8.68
C ARG A 20 12.66 2.68 8.66
N ARG A 21 13.78 2.15 9.12
CA ARG A 21 13.96 0.72 9.28
C ARG A 21 13.92 0.38 10.77
N PHE A 22 13.49 -0.82 11.10
CA PHE A 22 13.37 -1.25 12.49
C PHE A 22 13.70 -2.74 12.59
N PRO A 23 14.06 -3.22 13.82
CA PRO A 23 14.47 -4.61 13.99
C PRO A 23 13.32 -5.61 13.97
N GLY A 24 12.10 -5.15 14.23
CA GLY A 24 10.93 -6.02 14.26
C GLY A 24 10.38 -6.28 12.87
N SER A 25 9.10 -6.65 12.83
CA SER A 25 8.42 -6.97 11.59
C SER A 25 7.23 -6.06 11.36
N SER A 26 7.02 -5.66 10.11
CA SER A 26 5.83 -4.94 9.66
C SER A 26 5.02 -5.79 8.69
N ALA A 27 5.09 -7.12 8.81
CA ALA A 27 4.40 -8.03 7.90
C ALA A 27 2.87 -7.89 7.97
N THR A 28 2.34 -7.39 9.09
CA THR A 28 0.91 -7.09 9.23
C THR A 28 0.74 -5.64 9.61
N VAL A 29 -0.48 -5.10 9.39
CA VAL A 29 -0.82 -3.73 9.79
C VAL A 29 -0.58 -3.53 11.29
N ALA A 30 -0.99 -4.48 12.13
CA ALA A 30 -0.83 -4.36 13.57
C ALA A 30 0.64 -4.29 13.97
N LEU A 31 1.48 -5.15 13.38
CA LEU A 31 2.91 -5.15 13.67
C LEU A 31 3.58 -3.86 13.18
N ALA A 32 3.22 -3.40 11.99
CA ALA A 32 3.77 -2.15 11.46
C ALA A 32 3.41 -0.96 12.35
N ALA A 33 2.15 -0.88 12.79
CA ALA A 33 1.70 0.20 13.66
C ALA A 33 2.45 0.18 14.98
N GLN A 34 2.70 -1.01 15.53
CA GLN A 34 3.43 -1.16 16.77
C GLN A 34 4.88 -0.69 16.62
N GLU A 35 5.56 -1.11 15.56
CA GLU A 35 6.96 -0.74 15.33
C GLU A 35 7.11 0.76 15.09
N LEU A 36 6.15 1.37 14.42
CA LEU A 36 6.21 2.79 14.07
C LEU A 36 5.58 3.69 15.13
N GLY A 37 4.93 3.12 16.14
CA GLY A 37 4.30 3.89 17.20
C GLY A 37 3.12 4.72 16.72
N THR A 38 2.35 4.19 15.78
CA THR A 38 1.23 4.91 15.19
C THR A 38 -0.05 4.06 15.23
N ALA A 39 -1.19 4.69 14.90
CA ALA A 39 -2.45 3.97 14.79
C ALA A 39 -2.44 3.07 13.55
N GLU A 40 -3.20 1.97 13.61
CA GLU A 40 -3.29 1.07 12.45
C GLU A 40 -3.83 1.77 11.22
N GLY A 41 -4.76 2.71 11.38
CA GLY A 41 -5.30 3.47 10.27
C GLY A 41 -4.28 4.30 9.52
N ALA A 42 -3.19 4.69 10.18
CA ALA A 42 -2.12 5.47 9.55
C ALA A 42 -1.15 4.60 8.74
N ILE A 43 -1.26 3.28 8.83
CA ILE A 43 -0.50 2.39 7.95
C ILE A 43 -1.17 2.42 6.57
N ALA A 44 -0.40 2.72 5.54
CA ALA A 44 -0.92 2.70 4.17
C ALA A 44 -0.63 1.32 3.59
N LYS A 45 -1.60 0.43 3.71
CA LYS A 45 -1.41 -0.92 3.20
C LYS A 45 -1.63 -0.95 1.68
N THR A 46 -0.77 -1.69 1.00
CA THR A 46 -0.84 -1.85 -0.44
C THR A 46 -1.46 -3.19 -0.77
N MET A 47 -2.58 -3.17 -1.48
CA MET A 47 -3.28 -4.38 -1.90
C MET A 47 -3.05 -4.59 -3.38
N ALA A 48 -2.61 -5.80 -3.74
CA ALA A 48 -2.40 -6.17 -5.13
C ALA A 48 -3.59 -6.98 -5.62
N LEU A 49 -4.21 -6.51 -6.68
CA LEU A 49 -5.43 -7.12 -7.23
C LEU A 49 -5.23 -7.45 -8.70
N LEU A 50 -5.92 -8.48 -9.17
CA LEU A 50 -5.85 -8.90 -10.56
C LEU A 50 -6.90 -8.14 -11.37
N GLY A 51 -6.44 -7.32 -12.30
CA GLY A 51 -7.31 -6.65 -13.25
C GLY A 51 -7.33 -7.38 -14.58
N PRO A 52 -8.19 -6.95 -15.51
CA PRO A 52 -8.27 -7.59 -16.82
C PRO A 52 -7.00 -7.43 -17.65
N ASP A 53 -6.23 -6.38 -17.40
CA ASP A 53 -5.00 -6.11 -18.15
C ASP A 53 -3.73 -6.36 -17.33
N GLY A 54 -3.87 -6.98 -16.17
CA GLY A 54 -2.74 -7.26 -15.29
C GLY A 54 -2.99 -6.77 -13.88
N PRO A 55 -1.98 -6.85 -12.99
CA PRO A 55 -2.16 -6.44 -11.60
C PRO A 55 -2.35 -4.94 -11.49
N ILE A 56 -3.12 -4.54 -10.47
CA ILE A 56 -3.22 -3.15 -10.04
C ILE A 56 -2.92 -3.10 -8.55
N LEU A 57 -2.48 -1.94 -8.08
CA LEU A 57 -2.27 -1.71 -6.65
C LEU A 57 -3.26 -0.68 -6.15
N VAL A 58 -3.87 -0.99 -5.01
CA VAL A 58 -4.74 -0.06 -4.30
C VAL A 58 -4.18 0.10 -2.89
N LEU A 59 -3.90 1.34 -2.51
CA LEU A 59 -3.43 1.66 -1.16
C LEU A 59 -4.59 2.22 -0.35
N ALA A 60 -4.73 1.74 0.88
CA ALA A 60 -5.80 2.17 1.77
C ALA A 60 -5.29 2.24 3.19
N ALA A 61 -6.03 2.95 4.06
CA ALA A 61 -5.74 2.98 5.49
C ALA A 61 -5.79 1.56 6.05
N GLY A 62 -4.91 1.28 7.01
CA GLY A 62 -4.72 -0.08 7.51
C GLY A 62 -5.93 -0.69 8.20
N ASP A 63 -6.86 0.13 8.67
CA ASP A 63 -8.09 -0.31 9.33
C ASP A 63 -9.28 -0.43 8.35
N ARG A 64 -9.00 -0.47 7.06
CA ARG A 64 -10.01 -0.60 6.01
C ARG A 64 -9.86 -1.92 5.28
N LYS A 65 -10.90 -2.34 4.59
CA LYS A 65 -10.87 -3.52 3.72
C LYS A 65 -11.64 -3.21 2.45
N ILE A 66 -11.40 -3.97 1.40
CA ILE A 66 -12.12 -3.79 0.14
C ILE A 66 -13.61 -3.99 0.36
N ASP A 67 -14.39 -3.04 -0.15
CA ASP A 67 -15.84 -3.18 -0.27
C ASP A 67 -16.13 -3.66 -1.69
N GLY A 68 -16.56 -4.90 -1.84
CA GLY A 68 -16.71 -5.53 -3.15
C GLY A 68 -17.65 -4.78 -4.07
N GLY A 69 -18.76 -4.26 -3.54
CA GLY A 69 -19.71 -3.51 -4.35
C GLY A 69 -19.13 -2.20 -4.88
N SER A 70 -18.50 -1.42 -4.01
CA SER A 70 -17.86 -0.17 -4.42
C SER A 70 -16.73 -0.41 -5.41
N PHE A 71 -15.93 -1.46 -5.16
CA PHE A 71 -14.83 -1.81 -6.05
C PHE A 71 -15.35 -2.13 -7.45
N LYS A 72 -16.40 -2.97 -7.53
CA LYS A 72 -16.95 -3.35 -8.81
C LYS A 72 -17.56 -2.15 -9.54
N ARG A 73 -18.23 -1.26 -8.83
CA ARG A 73 -18.79 -0.05 -9.44
C ARG A 73 -17.69 0.86 -10.00
N THR A 74 -16.55 0.93 -9.31
CA THR A 74 -15.46 1.80 -9.71
C THR A 74 -14.62 1.21 -10.84
N PHE A 75 -14.25 -0.06 -10.70
CA PHE A 75 -13.29 -0.69 -11.62
C PHE A 75 -13.96 -1.60 -12.68
N HIS A 76 -15.23 -1.93 -12.52
CA HIS A 76 -16.02 -2.74 -13.47
C HIS A 76 -15.57 -4.20 -13.57
N PHE A 77 -14.91 -4.69 -12.51
CA PHE A 77 -14.64 -6.12 -12.34
C PHE A 77 -14.63 -6.42 -10.85
N LYS A 78 -14.80 -7.70 -10.50
CA LYS A 78 -14.83 -8.10 -9.09
C LYS A 78 -13.43 -8.08 -8.51
N PRO A 79 -13.27 -7.66 -7.24
CA PRO A 79 -11.96 -7.68 -6.62
C PRO A 79 -11.45 -9.12 -6.47
N LYS A 80 -10.22 -9.34 -6.87
CA LYS A 80 -9.56 -10.62 -6.72
C LYS A 80 -8.11 -10.34 -6.38
N PHE A 81 -7.69 -10.76 -5.19
CA PHE A 81 -6.33 -10.51 -4.75
C PHE A 81 -5.33 -11.38 -5.51
N VAL A 82 -4.17 -10.82 -5.79
CA VAL A 82 -3.05 -11.59 -6.33
C VAL A 82 -2.64 -12.58 -5.25
N PRO A 83 -2.54 -13.88 -5.57
CA PRO A 83 -2.07 -14.86 -4.58
C PRO A 83 -0.70 -14.51 -4.04
N GLY A 84 -0.48 -14.75 -2.74
CA GLY A 84 0.79 -14.45 -2.10
C GLY A 84 1.97 -15.12 -2.79
N THR A 85 1.75 -16.31 -3.38
CA THR A 85 2.78 -17.04 -4.11
C THR A 85 3.18 -16.36 -5.43
N ASP A 86 2.34 -15.45 -5.94
CA ASP A 86 2.56 -14.83 -7.26
C ASP A 86 2.93 -13.36 -7.17
N VAL A 87 2.74 -12.73 -6.01
CA VAL A 87 2.84 -11.28 -5.93
C VAL A 87 4.25 -10.78 -6.18
N GLU A 88 5.26 -11.49 -5.75
CA GLU A 88 6.64 -11.05 -5.98
C GLU A 88 6.97 -11.05 -7.47
N ALA A 89 6.58 -12.10 -8.18
CA ALA A 89 6.83 -12.18 -9.62
C ALA A 89 6.05 -11.12 -10.40
N LEU A 90 4.82 -10.84 -9.98
CA LEU A 90 3.97 -9.89 -10.71
C LEU A 90 4.26 -8.44 -10.38
N VAL A 91 4.59 -8.12 -9.14
CA VAL A 91 4.68 -6.74 -8.66
C VAL A 91 6.12 -6.32 -8.39
N GLY A 92 6.97 -7.25 -7.96
CA GLY A 92 8.37 -6.97 -7.64
C GLY A 92 8.68 -6.92 -6.15
N HIS A 93 7.69 -7.18 -5.30
CA HIS A 93 7.86 -7.17 -3.85
C HIS A 93 7.23 -8.43 -3.26
N ALA A 94 7.89 -9.02 -2.27
CA ALA A 94 7.39 -10.20 -1.58
C ALA A 94 6.23 -9.84 -0.65
N PRO A 95 5.38 -10.80 -0.29
CA PRO A 95 4.31 -10.56 0.69
C PRO A 95 4.86 -9.94 1.97
N GLY A 96 4.13 -9.00 2.54
CA GLY A 96 4.55 -8.27 3.73
C GLY A 96 5.38 -7.03 3.43
N GLY A 97 5.94 -6.93 2.22
CA GLY A 97 6.73 -5.75 1.81
C GLY A 97 6.17 -5.06 0.57
N VAL A 98 4.98 -5.45 0.12
CA VAL A 98 4.40 -4.86 -1.09
C VAL A 98 4.16 -3.38 -0.87
N CYS A 99 4.66 -2.59 -1.80
CA CYS A 99 4.53 -1.13 -1.78
C CYS A 99 4.54 -0.62 -3.22
N PRO A 100 4.16 0.64 -3.45
CA PRO A 100 4.15 1.16 -4.83
C PRO A 100 5.53 1.52 -5.36
N PHE A 101 6.53 1.69 -4.48
CA PHE A 101 7.84 2.19 -4.88
C PHE A 101 8.68 1.06 -5.47
N GLY A 102 9.29 1.30 -6.63
CA GLY A 102 10.16 0.31 -7.26
C GLY A 102 9.41 -0.92 -7.77
N ARG A 103 8.10 -0.83 -7.94
CA ARG A 103 7.30 -1.90 -8.51
C ARG A 103 7.63 -2.10 -9.98
N HIS A 104 7.23 -3.23 -10.53
CA HIS A 104 7.39 -3.47 -11.96
C HIS A 104 6.66 -2.39 -12.78
N ASP A 105 7.20 -2.07 -13.93
CA ASP A 105 6.66 -1.01 -14.77
C ASP A 105 5.26 -1.36 -15.27
N GLY A 106 4.46 -0.33 -15.47
CA GLY A 106 3.14 -0.49 -16.06
C GLY A 106 2.03 -0.86 -15.11
N ILE A 107 2.32 -1.04 -13.83
CA ILE A 107 1.29 -1.38 -12.84
C ILE A 107 0.64 -0.09 -12.34
N PRO A 108 -0.67 0.13 -12.59
CA PRO A 108 -1.31 1.33 -12.07
C PRO A 108 -1.51 1.26 -10.56
N VAL A 109 -1.39 2.42 -9.92
CA VAL A 109 -1.56 2.57 -8.48
C VAL A 109 -2.71 3.53 -8.23
N TRP A 110 -3.65 3.11 -7.40
CA TRP A 110 -4.77 3.93 -6.95
C TRP A 110 -4.70 4.12 -5.45
N LEU A 111 -5.01 5.32 -4.98
CA LEU A 111 -5.07 5.60 -3.55
C LEU A 111 -6.52 5.73 -3.12
N ASP A 112 -6.89 4.98 -2.08
CA ASP A 112 -8.23 5.07 -1.51
C ASP A 112 -8.33 6.30 -0.61
N ARG A 113 -9.47 6.99 -0.65
CA ARG A 113 -9.67 8.21 0.12
C ARG A 113 -9.61 8.02 1.62
N SER A 114 -9.67 6.79 2.11
CA SER A 114 -9.47 6.52 3.54
C SER A 114 -8.14 7.05 4.05
N LEU A 115 -7.13 7.16 3.19
CA LEU A 115 -5.83 7.70 3.57
C LEU A 115 -5.88 9.18 3.94
N LEU A 116 -6.87 9.91 3.41
CA LEU A 116 -6.98 11.36 3.65
C LEU A 116 -7.40 11.70 5.07
N SER A 117 -7.82 10.72 5.86
CA SER A 117 -8.17 10.94 7.26
C SER A 117 -6.96 11.10 8.17
N HIS A 118 -5.76 10.94 7.63
CA HIS A 118 -4.52 10.97 8.41
C HIS A 118 -3.58 12.03 7.86
N ALA A 119 -2.96 12.79 8.76
CA ALA A 119 -1.99 13.81 8.37
C ALA A 119 -0.75 13.17 7.73
N GLU A 120 -0.33 12.02 8.26
CA GLU A 120 0.80 11.25 7.75
C GLU A 120 0.43 9.78 7.70
N VAL A 121 0.93 9.10 6.68
CA VAL A 121 0.70 7.67 6.47
C VAL A 121 2.03 6.97 6.25
N TRP A 122 2.03 5.64 6.48
CA TRP A 122 3.24 4.84 6.48
C TRP A 122 3.09 3.64 5.56
N PRO A 123 3.40 3.77 4.25
CA PRO A 123 3.55 2.59 3.40
C PRO A 123 4.86 1.87 3.71
N ALA A 124 4.93 0.59 3.34
CA ALA A 124 6.16 -0.20 3.44
C ALA A 124 7.20 0.32 2.44
N CYS A 125 8.45 -0.11 2.63
CA CYS A 125 9.53 0.22 1.71
C CYS A 125 10.15 -1.06 1.15
N GLY A 126 9.31 -1.97 0.68
CA GLY A 126 9.75 -3.15 -0.05
C GLY A 126 10.12 -4.36 0.77
N ASP A 127 10.09 -4.27 2.11
CA ASP A 127 10.34 -5.42 2.98
C ASP A 127 9.49 -5.34 4.25
N VAL A 128 9.66 -6.33 5.14
CA VAL A 128 8.85 -6.46 6.35
C VAL A 128 9.44 -5.71 7.55
N ALA A 129 10.42 -4.85 7.33
CA ALA A 129 11.12 -4.18 8.43
C ALA A 129 11.35 -2.70 8.14
N SER A 130 10.44 -2.07 7.41
CA SER A 130 10.60 -0.67 7.03
C SER A 130 9.26 0.01 6.79
N GLY A 131 9.28 1.34 6.83
CA GLY A 131 8.14 2.18 6.48
C GLY A 131 8.62 3.52 5.99
N VAL A 132 7.75 4.24 5.31
CA VAL A 132 8.07 5.56 4.75
C VAL A 132 7.05 6.56 5.28
N ARG A 133 7.51 7.65 5.89
CA ARG A 133 6.64 8.69 6.46
C ARG A 133 6.29 9.72 5.39
N LEU A 134 5.04 9.74 4.97
CA LEU A 134 4.59 10.62 3.90
C LEU A 134 3.22 11.21 4.25
N THR A 135 2.95 12.44 3.77
CA THR A 135 1.56 12.90 3.75
C THR A 135 0.84 12.14 2.62
N PRO A 136 -0.50 12.06 2.66
CA PRO A 136 -1.22 11.41 1.57
C PRO A 136 -0.90 11.99 0.19
N GLU A 137 -0.69 13.30 0.10
CA GLU A 137 -0.34 13.94 -1.16
C GLU A 137 1.06 13.58 -1.62
N GLU A 138 2.01 13.51 -0.68
CA GLU A 138 3.36 13.06 -1.00
C GLU A 138 3.35 11.62 -1.48
N LEU A 139 2.54 10.78 -0.83
CA LEU A 139 2.39 9.39 -1.25
C LEU A 139 1.83 9.31 -2.68
N TYR A 140 0.82 10.11 -2.97
CA TYR A 140 0.21 10.15 -4.31
C TYR A 140 1.28 10.42 -5.38
N ARG A 141 2.10 11.43 -5.16
CA ARG A 141 3.17 11.80 -6.11
C ARG A 141 4.27 10.74 -6.14
N ALA A 142 4.73 10.30 -4.98
CA ALA A 142 5.83 9.35 -4.90
C ALA A 142 5.48 7.99 -5.52
N ALA A 143 4.24 7.59 -5.39
CA ALA A 143 3.75 6.33 -5.94
C ALA A 143 3.45 6.40 -7.44
N GLY A 144 3.41 7.60 -8.01
CA GLY A 144 2.94 7.77 -9.37
C GLY A 144 1.49 7.34 -9.52
N ALA A 145 0.64 7.70 -8.54
CA ALA A 145 -0.74 7.25 -8.52
C ALA A 145 -1.52 7.82 -9.71
N VAL A 146 -2.47 7.04 -10.23
CA VAL A 146 -3.28 7.45 -11.36
C VAL A 146 -4.60 8.07 -10.93
N GLY A 147 -4.97 7.95 -9.66
CA GLY A 147 -6.20 8.57 -9.17
C GLY A 147 -6.52 8.19 -7.74
N TRP A 148 -7.50 8.88 -7.19
CA TRP A 148 -8.13 8.56 -5.90
C TRP A 148 -9.36 7.70 -6.17
N CYS A 149 -9.64 6.79 -5.25
CA CYS A 149 -10.85 5.94 -5.34
C CYS A 149 -11.48 5.80 -3.96
N GLU A 150 -12.70 5.27 -3.92
CA GLU A 150 -13.41 4.99 -2.68
C GLU A 150 -13.95 3.57 -2.78
N VAL A 151 -13.11 2.59 -2.45
CA VAL A 151 -13.43 1.19 -2.66
C VAL A 151 -13.29 0.36 -1.40
N THR A 152 -13.21 1.02 -0.24
CA THR A 152 -13.03 0.32 1.04
C THR A 152 -14.12 0.67 2.03
N LYS A 153 -14.21 -0.15 3.07
CA LYS A 153 -15.07 0.07 4.23
C LYS A 153 -14.28 -0.29 5.48
N SER A 154 -14.83 0.04 6.65
CA SER A 154 -14.18 -0.27 7.90
C SER A 154 -13.92 -1.77 8.03
N ALA A 155 -12.72 -2.13 8.45
CA ALA A 155 -12.39 -3.52 8.73
C ALA A 155 -12.91 -3.97 10.10
N LEU A 156 -13.31 -3.03 10.96
CA LEU A 156 -13.92 -3.37 12.22
C LEU A 156 -15.28 -3.97 11.93
N ALA A 157 -15.57 -5.04 12.55
CA ALA A 157 -16.80 -5.69 12.31
C ALA A 157 -17.87 -4.78 12.63
N LYS A 158 -18.68 -4.73 12.02
CA LYS A 158 -19.65 -4.18 12.36
C LYS A 158 -20.31 -4.67 13.23
N ALA A 159 -20.25 -4.56 13.82
CA ALA A 159 -20.79 -4.96 14.73
C ALA A 159 -22.11 -4.95 14.70
N ALA A 160 -22.58 -4.91 14.27
CA ALA A 160 -23.86 -4.97 14.39
C ALA A 160 -24.52 -5.20 14.42
#